data_b3ec7e238225450a9fe0b583afc20c6e
#
_entry.id   b3ec7e238225450a9fe0b583afc20c6e
#
_cell.length_a   1.000
_cell.length_b   1.000
_cell.length_c   1.000
_cell.angle_alpha   90.00
_cell.angle_beta   90.00
_cell.angle_gamma   90.00
#
_symmetry.space_group_name_H-M   'P 1'
#
loop_
_entity.id
_entity.type
_entity.pdbx_description
1 polymer ?
#
loop_
_entity_poly.entity_id
_entity_poly.type
_entity_poly.pdbx_seq_one_letter_code
_entity_poly.pdbx_strand_id
1 'polypeptide(L)'
;MHTHFLRPAALTLSLALPAAAVFADANPLPAERWKTRPVVVVVPQGGDALLVKVRAALEETPAREAFRERDMVLYTVVAGEGRRNDQALGAVQTAALLKALQLDARGPATFVLVGKDGGVKLRAGPSVELQQVFAEIDRMPMRQPR
;
A
#
# COMPACT_ATOMS: atom_id res chain seq x y z
N MET A 1 -70.61 -9.46 -11.93
CA MET A 1 -69.54 -8.40 -12.00
C MET A 1 -68.34 -8.86 -11.22
N HIS A 2 -67.28 -9.33 -11.91
CA HIS A 2 -66.04 -9.77 -11.30
C HIS A 2 -64.95 -8.76 -11.73
N THR A 3 -64.55 -7.92 -10.81
CA THR A 3 -63.46 -6.98 -11.02
C THR A 3 -62.15 -7.64 -10.64
N HIS A 4 -61.32 -7.96 -11.64
CA HIS A 4 -59.96 -8.43 -11.47
C HIS A 4 -59.05 -7.23 -11.20
N PHE A 5 -58.54 -7.13 -9.97
CA PHE A 5 -57.44 -6.20 -9.64
C PHE A 5 -56.11 -6.80 -10.09
N LEU A 6 -55.55 -6.23 -11.13
CA LEU A 6 -54.13 -6.49 -11.51
C LEU A 6 -53.22 -5.76 -10.52
N ARG A 7 -52.39 -6.53 -9.80
CA ARG A 7 -51.29 -6.01 -9.00
C ARG A 7 -50.08 -5.83 -9.91
N PRO A 8 -49.44 -4.65 -9.95
CA PRO A 8 -48.16 -4.51 -10.64
C PRO A 8 -47.06 -5.17 -9.82
N ALA A 9 -46.38 -6.12 -10.44
CA ALA A 9 -45.13 -6.68 -9.88
C ALA A 9 -44.03 -5.64 -10.08
N ALA A 10 -43.53 -5.08 -8.97
CA ALA A 10 -42.36 -4.23 -8.99
C ALA A 10 -41.10 -5.11 -9.16
N LEU A 11 -40.50 -5.04 -10.33
CA LEU A 11 -39.19 -5.63 -10.59
C LEU A 11 -38.15 -4.76 -9.90
N THR A 12 -37.61 -5.20 -8.75
CA THR A 12 -36.42 -4.59 -8.14
C THR A 12 -35.20 -5.09 -8.87
N LEU A 13 -34.64 -4.24 -9.72
CA LEU A 13 -33.33 -4.49 -10.36
C LEU A 13 -32.23 -4.26 -9.34
N SER A 14 -31.74 -5.34 -8.73
CA SER A 14 -30.56 -5.30 -7.86
C SER A 14 -29.31 -5.10 -8.71
N LEU A 15 -28.76 -3.90 -8.69
CA LEU A 15 -27.47 -3.59 -9.30
C LEU A 15 -26.37 -4.18 -8.42
N ALA A 16 -25.91 -5.38 -8.73
CA ALA A 16 -24.71 -5.95 -8.10
C ALA A 16 -23.48 -5.27 -8.70
N LEU A 17 -22.85 -4.37 -7.93
CA LEU A 17 -21.53 -3.85 -8.29
C LEU A 17 -20.51 -5.01 -8.30
N PRO A 18 -19.68 -5.12 -9.33
CA PRO A 18 -18.67 -6.18 -9.38
C PRO A 18 -17.65 -5.99 -8.23
N ALA A 19 -17.37 -7.04 -7.49
CA ALA A 19 -16.44 -7.04 -6.35
C ALA A 19 -15.04 -6.47 -6.70
N ALA A 20 -14.63 -6.58 -7.96
CA ALA A 20 -13.37 -6.02 -8.45
C ALA A 20 -13.30 -4.49 -8.37
N ALA A 21 -14.42 -3.77 -8.55
CA ALA A 21 -14.46 -2.32 -8.44
C ALA A 21 -14.27 -1.86 -6.99
N VAL A 22 -14.83 -2.59 -6.02
CA VAL A 22 -14.67 -2.30 -4.58
C VAL A 22 -13.20 -2.43 -4.14
N PHE A 23 -12.48 -3.42 -4.66
CA PHE A 23 -11.04 -3.59 -4.36
C PHE A 23 -10.18 -2.50 -4.97
N ALA A 24 -10.47 -2.03 -6.18
CA ALA A 24 -9.72 -0.96 -6.84
C ALA A 24 -9.86 0.37 -6.08
N ASP A 25 -11.07 0.71 -5.62
CA ASP A 25 -11.33 1.93 -4.85
C ASP A 25 -10.75 1.88 -3.44
N ALA A 26 -10.53 0.67 -2.88
CA ALA A 26 -9.95 0.49 -1.55
C ALA A 26 -8.42 0.59 -1.53
N ASN A 27 -7.73 0.53 -2.68
CA ASN A 27 -6.28 0.64 -2.75
C ASN A 27 -5.81 2.02 -2.25
N PRO A 28 -4.98 2.11 -1.19
CA PRO A 28 -4.55 3.39 -0.66
C PRO A 28 -3.50 4.12 -1.53
N LEU A 29 -2.81 3.42 -2.43
CA LEU A 29 -1.70 4.00 -3.20
C LEU A 29 -2.08 5.15 -4.14
N PRO A 30 -3.22 5.16 -4.84
CA PRO A 30 -3.62 6.29 -5.68
C PRO A 30 -3.70 7.62 -4.92
N ALA A 31 -4.10 7.60 -3.65
CA ALA A 31 -4.18 8.79 -2.81
C ALA A 31 -2.80 9.37 -2.45
N GLU A 32 -1.74 8.59 -2.58
CA GLU A 32 -0.35 9.00 -2.31
C GLU A 32 0.31 9.69 -3.52
N ARG A 33 -0.26 9.55 -4.71
CA ARG A 33 0.32 10.12 -5.94
C ARG A 33 0.57 11.62 -5.80
N TRP A 34 1.75 12.03 -6.23
CA TRP A 34 2.24 13.41 -6.22
C TRP A 34 2.43 14.02 -4.83
N LYS A 35 2.14 13.26 -3.79
CA LYS A 35 2.28 13.67 -2.39
C LYS A 35 3.46 12.98 -1.71
N THR A 36 3.48 11.65 -1.77
CA THR A 36 4.47 10.84 -1.04
C THR A 36 5.12 9.77 -1.93
N ARG A 37 6.17 9.17 -1.39
CA ARG A 37 6.82 7.95 -1.91
C ARG A 37 6.57 6.81 -0.95
N PRO A 38 5.56 5.96 -1.19
CA PRO A 38 5.30 4.83 -0.32
C PRO A 38 6.44 3.81 -0.34
N VAL A 39 6.85 3.40 0.85
CA VAL A 39 7.63 2.20 1.10
C VAL A 39 6.71 1.15 1.67
N VAL A 40 6.64 -0.01 1.05
CA VAL A 40 5.78 -1.11 1.48
C VAL A 40 6.65 -2.28 1.89
N VAL A 41 6.55 -2.69 3.16
CA VAL A 41 7.25 -3.84 3.72
C VAL A 41 6.22 -4.92 4.01
N VAL A 42 6.33 -6.06 3.34
CA VAL A 42 5.44 -7.20 3.53
C VAL A 42 6.25 -8.36 4.10
N VAL A 43 5.86 -8.82 5.28
CA VAL A 43 6.54 -9.90 6.00
C VAL A 43 5.54 -10.90 6.57
N PRO A 44 5.89 -12.20 6.64
CA PRO A 44 4.98 -13.23 7.14
C PRO A 44 4.77 -13.19 8.65
N GLN A 45 5.67 -12.55 9.40
CA GLN A 45 5.63 -12.50 10.87
C GLN A 45 6.32 -11.26 11.44
N GLY A 46 5.92 -10.84 12.65
CA GLY A 46 6.40 -9.62 13.30
C GLY A 46 7.89 -9.62 13.68
N GLY A 47 8.49 -10.78 13.86
CA GLY A 47 9.93 -10.93 14.16
C GLY A 47 10.82 -11.03 12.92
N ASP A 48 10.27 -10.80 11.72
CA ASP A 48 11.06 -10.88 10.49
C ASP A 48 12.20 -9.86 10.46
N ALA A 49 13.37 -10.32 10.01
CA ALA A 49 14.61 -9.53 10.02
C ALA A 49 14.50 -8.24 9.19
N LEU A 50 13.76 -8.26 8.07
CA LEU A 50 13.54 -7.08 7.25
C LEU A 50 12.75 -6.01 8.01
N LEU A 51 11.66 -6.41 8.66
CA LEU A 51 10.82 -5.48 9.43
C LEU A 51 11.59 -4.89 10.62
N VAL A 52 12.32 -5.73 11.35
CA VAL A 52 13.15 -5.31 12.48
C VAL A 52 14.20 -4.30 12.02
N LYS A 53 14.88 -4.56 10.92
CA LYS A 53 15.90 -3.65 10.34
C LYS A 53 15.32 -2.30 9.96
N VAL A 54 14.19 -2.28 9.24
CA VAL A 54 13.56 -1.03 8.79
C VAL A 54 13.08 -0.21 9.98
N ARG A 55 12.42 -0.83 10.94
CA ARG A 55 11.96 -0.15 12.16
C ARG A 55 13.11 0.41 12.98
N ALA A 56 14.15 -0.37 13.22
CA ALA A 56 15.33 0.08 13.96
C ALA A 56 16.02 1.26 13.28
N ALA A 57 16.14 1.23 11.95
CA ALA A 57 16.73 2.35 11.21
C ALA A 57 15.91 3.63 11.35
N LEU A 58 14.58 3.54 11.34
CA LEU A 58 13.69 4.70 11.49
C LEU A 58 13.54 5.20 12.93
N GLU A 59 14.03 4.47 13.92
CA GLU A 59 14.19 4.98 15.29
C GLU A 59 15.36 5.97 15.39
N GLU A 60 16.37 5.82 14.55
CA GLU A 60 17.50 6.74 14.48
C GLU A 60 17.11 8.07 13.82
N THR A 61 17.42 9.18 14.48
CA THR A 61 17.03 10.52 14.03
C THR A 61 17.49 10.85 12.61
N PRO A 62 18.77 10.60 12.20
CA PRO A 62 19.20 10.92 10.84
C PRO A 62 18.42 10.18 9.76
N ALA A 63 18.13 8.89 9.95
CA ALA A 63 17.37 8.11 8.98
C ALA A 63 15.90 8.54 8.93
N ARG A 64 15.31 8.84 10.08
CA ARG A 64 13.93 9.33 10.17
C ARG A 64 13.77 10.68 9.47
N GLU A 65 14.71 11.60 9.63
CA GLU A 65 14.70 12.88 8.94
C GLU A 65 14.92 12.74 7.44
N ALA A 66 15.89 11.91 7.03
CA ALA A 66 16.13 11.58 5.63
C ALA A 66 14.89 10.98 4.94
N PHE A 67 14.13 10.16 5.66
CA PHE A 67 12.87 9.59 5.21
C PHE A 67 11.81 10.68 4.99
N ARG A 68 11.68 11.59 5.96
CA ARG A 68 10.74 12.72 5.90
C ARG A 68 11.08 13.71 4.78
N GLU A 69 12.34 14.07 4.63
CA GLU A 69 12.81 14.97 3.57
C GLU A 69 12.51 14.48 2.17
N ARG A 70 12.38 13.16 2.00
CA ARG A 70 12.05 12.53 0.72
C ARG A 70 10.57 12.25 0.55
N ASP A 71 9.72 12.81 1.41
CA ASP A 71 8.27 12.61 1.43
C ASP A 71 7.89 11.12 1.44
N MET A 72 8.64 10.30 2.16
CA MET A 72 8.38 8.88 2.26
C MET A 72 7.31 8.59 3.31
N VAL A 73 6.54 7.53 3.07
CA VAL A 73 5.55 7.01 4.01
C VAL A 73 5.69 5.50 4.10
N LEU A 74 5.61 4.96 5.31
CA LEU A 74 5.79 3.53 5.56
C LEU A 74 4.44 2.81 5.61
N TYR A 75 4.28 1.84 4.73
CA TYR A 75 3.25 0.82 4.80
C TYR A 75 3.87 -0.49 5.26
N THR A 76 3.27 -1.15 6.20
CA THR A 76 3.66 -2.49 6.63
C THR A 76 2.50 -3.46 6.51
N VAL A 77 2.76 -4.66 6.02
CA VAL A 77 1.82 -5.78 6.11
C VAL A 77 2.53 -6.90 6.85
N VAL A 78 2.11 -7.16 8.07
CA VAL A 78 2.72 -8.12 8.99
C VAL A 78 1.70 -9.20 9.31
N ALA A 79 2.00 -10.43 8.97
CA ALA A 79 1.06 -11.55 9.14
C ALA A 79 -0.34 -11.24 8.57
N GLY A 80 -0.41 -10.54 7.44
CA GLY A 80 -1.65 -10.14 6.78
C GLY A 80 -2.32 -8.87 7.32
N GLU A 81 -1.80 -8.27 8.38
CA GLU A 81 -2.31 -7.02 8.95
C GLU A 81 -1.59 -5.80 8.40
N GLY A 82 -2.32 -4.93 7.72
CA GLY A 82 -1.81 -3.72 7.11
C GLY A 82 -1.81 -2.51 8.04
N ARG A 83 -0.77 -1.68 7.89
CA ARG A 83 -0.67 -0.36 8.54
C ARG A 83 -0.09 0.67 7.59
N ARG A 84 -0.52 1.92 7.74
CA ARG A 84 0.13 3.11 7.16
C ARG A 84 0.73 3.90 8.31
N ASN A 85 2.05 3.96 8.39
CA ASN A 85 2.76 4.38 9.60
C ASN A 85 2.21 3.59 10.82
N ASP A 86 1.69 4.28 11.85
CA ASP A 86 1.11 3.63 13.03
C ASP A 86 -0.40 3.40 12.96
N GLN A 87 -1.05 3.81 11.86
CA GLN A 87 -2.50 3.68 11.68
C GLN A 87 -2.85 2.36 11.00
N ALA A 88 -3.80 1.63 11.58
CA ALA A 88 -4.29 0.39 10.99
C ALA A 88 -5.02 0.65 9.66
N LEU A 89 -4.74 -0.18 8.67
CA LEU A 89 -5.54 -0.30 7.45
C LEU A 89 -6.64 -1.34 7.66
N GLY A 90 -7.81 -1.12 7.05
CA GLY A 90 -8.83 -2.15 6.99
C GLY A 90 -8.39 -3.38 6.18
N ALA A 91 -9.03 -4.51 6.40
CA ALA A 91 -8.71 -5.75 5.69
C ALA A 91 -8.87 -5.62 4.17
N VAL A 92 -9.89 -4.90 3.72
CA VAL A 92 -10.15 -4.65 2.28
C VAL A 92 -9.06 -3.77 1.68
N GLN A 93 -8.63 -2.73 2.37
CA GLN A 93 -7.53 -1.86 1.94
C GLN A 93 -6.20 -2.61 1.86
N THR A 94 -5.91 -3.46 2.85
CA THR A 94 -4.71 -4.30 2.88
C THR A 94 -4.69 -5.28 1.71
N ALA A 95 -5.81 -5.97 1.45
CA ALA A 95 -5.92 -6.88 0.32
C ALA A 95 -5.75 -6.15 -1.02
N ALA A 96 -6.33 -4.97 -1.18
CA ALA A 96 -6.20 -4.15 -2.38
C ALA A 96 -4.75 -3.67 -2.61
N LEU A 97 -4.05 -3.28 -1.54
CA LEU A 97 -2.64 -2.91 -1.58
C LEU A 97 -1.76 -4.08 -2.06
N LEU A 98 -1.93 -5.25 -1.46
CA LEU A 98 -1.19 -6.46 -1.85
C LEU A 98 -1.45 -6.84 -3.31
N LYS A 99 -2.71 -6.81 -3.74
CA LYS A 99 -3.09 -7.11 -5.12
C LYS A 99 -2.46 -6.11 -6.11
N ALA A 100 -2.51 -4.83 -5.80
CA ALA A 100 -1.94 -3.78 -6.65
C ALA A 100 -0.43 -3.95 -6.85
N LEU A 101 0.27 -4.44 -5.84
CA LEU A 101 1.72 -4.70 -5.88
C LEU A 101 2.06 -6.14 -6.25
N GLN A 102 1.08 -7.00 -6.48
CA GLN A 102 1.27 -8.43 -6.78
C GLN A 102 2.09 -9.14 -5.70
N LEU A 103 1.76 -8.87 -4.43
CA LEU A 103 2.42 -9.45 -3.26
C LEU A 103 1.50 -10.40 -2.51
N ASP A 104 2.11 -11.41 -1.89
CA ASP A 104 1.46 -12.37 -1.00
C ASP A 104 1.88 -12.08 0.45
N ALA A 105 0.91 -11.93 1.34
CA ALA A 105 1.15 -11.71 2.77
C ALA A 105 1.91 -12.88 3.44
N ARG A 106 1.83 -14.07 2.87
CA ARG A 106 2.50 -15.29 3.33
C ARG A 106 3.78 -15.61 2.56
N GLY A 107 4.10 -14.80 1.56
CA GLY A 107 5.30 -14.97 0.76
C GLY A 107 6.57 -14.52 1.47
N PRO A 108 7.71 -14.53 0.75
CA PRO A 108 8.98 -14.07 1.30
C PRO A 108 8.93 -12.59 1.65
N ALA A 109 9.71 -12.20 2.66
CA ALA A 109 9.86 -10.80 3.08
C ALA A 109 10.24 -9.91 1.88
N THR A 110 9.45 -8.89 1.63
CA THR A 110 9.59 -8.03 0.45
C THR A 110 9.51 -6.56 0.82
N PHE A 111 10.42 -5.79 0.24
CA PHE A 111 10.48 -4.33 0.30
C PHE A 111 10.14 -3.75 -1.06
N VAL A 112 9.21 -2.82 -1.12
CA VAL A 112 8.82 -2.15 -2.38
C VAL A 112 8.88 -0.64 -2.17
N LEU A 113 9.56 0.07 -3.08
CA LEU A 113 9.51 1.52 -3.18
C LEU A 113 8.58 1.91 -4.33
N VAL A 114 7.61 2.76 -4.03
CA VAL A 114 6.70 3.36 -5.01
C VAL A 114 7.06 4.83 -5.17
N GLY A 115 7.17 5.29 -6.41
CA GLY A 115 7.46 6.69 -6.71
C GLY A 115 6.25 7.60 -6.53
N LYS A 116 6.46 8.91 -6.58
CA LYS A 116 5.36 9.90 -6.53
C LYS A 116 4.38 9.77 -7.71
N ASP A 117 4.85 9.27 -8.84
CA ASP A 117 4.02 8.97 -10.02
C ASP A 117 3.14 7.71 -9.85
N GLY A 118 3.30 6.98 -8.76
CA GLY A 118 2.59 5.73 -8.47
C GLY A 118 3.25 4.48 -9.05
N GLY A 119 4.36 4.61 -9.76
CA GLY A 119 5.11 3.47 -10.33
C GLY A 119 6.03 2.83 -9.30
N VAL A 120 6.16 1.51 -9.37
CA VAL A 120 7.16 0.77 -8.58
C VAL A 120 8.56 1.08 -9.09
N LYS A 121 9.43 1.54 -8.21
CA LYS A 121 10.82 1.94 -8.53
C LYS A 121 11.85 0.90 -8.08
N LEU A 122 11.55 0.18 -7.01
CA LEU A 122 12.43 -0.84 -6.45
C LEU A 122 11.63 -1.96 -5.81
N ARG A 123 12.05 -3.20 -6.06
CA ARG A 123 11.64 -4.38 -5.28
C ARG A 123 12.89 -5.04 -4.75
N ALA A 124 12.92 -5.33 -3.47
CA ALA A 124 14.06 -5.94 -2.81
C ALA A 124 13.61 -6.92 -1.74
N GLY A 125 14.53 -7.75 -1.30
CA GLY A 125 14.36 -8.66 -0.19
C GLY A 125 15.00 -8.16 1.11
N PRO A 126 15.30 -9.07 2.04
CA PRO A 126 15.83 -8.72 3.38
C PRO A 126 17.19 -8.02 3.39
N SER A 127 17.94 -8.08 2.29
CA SER A 127 19.26 -7.44 2.17
C SER A 127 19.18 -5.94 1.81
N VAL A 128 17.99 -5.37 1.59
CA VAL A 128 17.84 -3.95 1.28
C VAL A 128 18.43 -3.07 2.39
N GLU A 129 19.09 -1.98 1.99
CA GLU A 129 19.62 -0.97 2.90
C GLU A 129 18.96 0.38 2.63
N LEU A 130 18.45 1.05 3.69
CA LEU A 130 17.74 2.34 3.53
C LEU A 130 18.61 3.42 2.90
N GLN A 131 19.91 3.42 3.17
CA GLN A 131 20.83 4.39 2.56
C GLN A 131 20.89 4.25 1.03
N GLN A 132 20.82 3.02 0.53
CA GLN A 132 20.74 2.77 -0.91
C GLN A 132 19.40 3.21 -1.51
N VAL A 133 18.33 3.03 -0.76
CA VAL A 133 16.98 3.51 -1.16
C VAL A 133 16.96 5.04 -1.24
N PHE A 134 17.55 5.73 -0.27
CA PHE A 134 17.67 7.20 -0.28
C PHE A 134 18.49 7.68 -1.48
N ALA A 135 19.62 7.02 -1.77
CA ALA A 135 20.44 7.34 -2.94
C ALA A 135 19.68 7.13 -4.25
N GLU A 136 18.85 6.10 -4.35
CA GLU A 136 18.00 5.85 -5.51
C GLU A 136 16.97 6.97 -5.72
N ILE A 137 16.30 7.40 -4.65
CA ILE A 137 15.34 8.50 -4.69
C ILE A 137 16.03 9.80 -5.10
N ASP A 138 17.22 10.08 -4.60
CA ASP A 138 17.96 11.30 -4.89
C ASP A 138 18.37 11.43 -6.37
N ARG A 139 18.42 10.33 -7.09
CA ARG A 139 18.64 10.31 -8.55
C ARG A 139 17.36 10.51 -9.37
N MET A 140 16.18 10.50 -8.74
CA MET A 140 14.90 10.65 -9.45
C MET A 140 14.72 12.11 -9.93
N PRO A 141 14.13 12.34 -11.15
CA PRO A 141 13.99 13.69 -11.71
C PRO A 141 13.26 14.69 -10.84
N MET A 142 12.23 14.25 -10.09
CA MET A 142 11.46 15.13 -9.20
C MET A 142 12.18 15.43 -7.86
N ARG A 143 13.31 14.81 -7.61
CA ARG A 143 14.12 15.05 -6.41
C ARG A 143 15.33 15.94 -6.71
N GLN A 144 15.80 15.95 -7.93
CA GLN A 144 16.92 16.77 -8.33
C GLN A 144 16.52 18.24 -8.43
N PRO A 145 17.34 19.20 -7.95
CA PRO A 145 17.10 20.62 -8.18
C PRO A 145 17.10 20.92 -9.70
N ARG A 146 16.19 21.76 -10.11
CA ARG A 146 16.14 22.27 -11.49
C ARG A 146 17.18 23.34 -11.71
#